data_8c022b60eb10ab5ca22c95281dfe99b2
#
_entry.id   8c022b60eb10ab5ca22c95281dfe99b2
#
_cell.length_a   1.000
_cell.length_b   1.000
_cell.length_c   1.000
_cell.angle_alpha   90.00
_cell.angle_beta   90.00
_cell.angle_gamma   90.00
#
_symmetry.space_group_name_H-M   'P 1'
#
loop_
_entity.id
_entity.type
_entity.pdbx_description
1 polymer ?
#
loop_
_entity_poly.entity_id
_entity_poly.type
_entity_poly.pdbx_seq_one_letter_code
_entity_poly.pdbx_strand_id
1 'polypeptide(L)'
;CWLSFQEYFEKIGTDPEKWGKPFQSLLGGLKAQLELGCAAIGGKDSMSGSFEDIHVPPTLISFAVSTAKVNNVVTDEFKAAGDKVYLLAPEYDENGMPVYENIRKVFDHMESLIASGKVKAVYTLGMKGLGEALCKMSFGNRIGFAAQENLHHLFKPVYGAFVFEASEELDTFAKLIGCTTEEYTLQINGETVDLQEIQQKWEATLEPVYPRITKAPQETVPTYNYQCVERKTSSIKLAQPRVLIPVFPGTNCEYDTAQACLRAGIQPEIVVVRNLSTDLLAQRNSMPPPTPRPWPRLRPK
;
A
#
# COMPACT_ATOMS: atom_id res chain seq x y z
N CYS A 1 11.81 5.51 -3.72
CA CYS A 1 10.51 5.14 -3.18
C CYS A 1 9.75 6.38 -2.70
N TRP A 2 8.44 6.43 -2.95
CA TRP A 2 7.53 7.45 -2.45
C TRP A 2 6.39 6.78 -1.72
N LEU A 3 5.89 7.43 -0.67
CA LEU A 3 4.81 6.90 0.15
C LEU A 3 3.52 7.71 -0.07
N SER A 4 2.38 7.06 0.14
CA SER A 4 1.08 7.70 0.25
C SER A 4 0.36 7.08 1.44
N PHE A 5 -0.13 7.89 2.37
CA PHE A 5 -0.79 7.39 3.57
C PHE A 5 -2.29 7.55 3.49
N GLN A 6 -3.02 6.56 4.01
CA GLN A 6 -4.45 6.67 4.28
C GLN A 6 -4.71 6.34 5.74
N GLU A 7 -5.47 7.21 6.39
CA GLU A 7 -5.81 7.07 7.80
C GLU A 7 -7.31 6.99 8.01
N TYR A 8 -7.71 6.15 8.97
CA TYR A 8 -9.10 5.99 9.38
C TYR A 8 -9.18 5.96 10.89
N PHE A 9 -10.01 6.84 11.43
CA PHE A 9 -10.27 6.97 12.87
C PHE A 9 -11.75 7.12 13.14
N GLU A 10 -12.16 6.79 14.37
CA GLU A 10 -13.50 7.07 14.86
C GLU A 10 -13.82 8.57 14.80
N LYS A 11 -15.08 8.93 15.00
CA LYS A 11 -15.49 10.34 15.11
C LYS A 11 -14.84 10.96 16.36
N ILE A 12 -13.93 11.89 16.15
CA ILE A 12 -13.05 12.45 17.19
C ILE A 12 -13.77 13.47 18.07
N GLY A 13 -14.53 14.38 17.46
CA GLY A 13 -15.17 15.48 18.18
C GLY A 13 -14.13 16.41 18.84
N THR A 14 -14.35 16.72 20.13
CA THR A 14 -13.46 17.59 20.95
C THR A 14 -12.68 16.80 22.00
N ASP A 15 -12.72 15.47 21.96
CA ASP A 15 -12.07 14.59 22.92
C ASP A 15 -10.55 14.52 22.67
N PRO A 16 -9.70 14.98 23.59
CA PRO A 16 -8.26 14.99 23.39
C PRO A 16 -7.64 13.58 23.31
N GLU A 17 -8.21 12.57 23.97
CA GLU A 17 -7.72 11.20 23.87
C GLU A 17 -7.93 10.63 22.47
N LYS A 18 -9.07 10.96 21.86
CA LYS A 18 -9.36 10.57 20.49
C LYS A 18 -8.43 11.26 19.49
N TRP A 19 -8.08 12.53 19.74
CA TRP A 19 -7.09 13.26 18.95
C TRP A 19 -5.67 12.70 19.11
N GLY A 20 -5.36 12.09 20.23
CA GLY A 20 -4.08 11.41 20.46
C GLY A 20 -3.79 10.27 19.48
N LYS A 21 -4.82 9.56 19.00
CA LYS A 21 -4.68 8.43 18.09
C LYS A 21 -4.10 8.82 16.71
N PRO A 22 -4.69 9.77 15.95
CA PRO A 22 -4.10 10.24 14.71
C PRO A 22 -2.74 10.91 14.92
N PHE A 23 -2.53 11.60 16.06
CA PHE A 23 -1.23 12.19 16.36
C PHE A 23 -0.12 11.14 16.53
N GLN A 24 -0.40 10.02 17.20
CA GLN A 24 0.55 8.89 17.31
C GLN A 24 0.84 8.27 15.95
N SER A 25 -0.18 8.07 15.13
CA SER A 25 -0.05 7.61 13.75
C SER A 25 0.88 8.51 12.93
N LEU A 26 0.65 9.82 13.01
CA LEU A 26 1.47 10.83 12.33
C LEU A 26 2.93 10.77 12.77
N LEU A 27 3.19 10.68 14.09
CA LEU A 27 4.55 10.58 14.62
C LEU A 27 5.26 9.32 14.14
N GLY A 28 4.59 8.17 14.15
CA GLY A 28 5.13 6.91 13.64
C GLY A 28 5.46 6.98 12.16
N GLY A 29 4.52 7.47 11.35
CA GLY A 29 4.69 7.64 9.92
C GLY A 29 5.81 8.63 9.57
N LEU A 30 5.90 9.77 10.29
CA LEU A 30 6.97 10.75 10.10
C LEU A 30 8.35 10.17 10.45
N LYS A 31 8.45 9.47 11.58
CA LYS A 31 9.72 8.84 12.00
C LYS A 31 10.19 7.84 10.93
N ALA A 32 9.32 6.98 10.46
CA ALA A 32 9.66 6.00 9.41
C ALA A 32 10.15 6.69 8.11
N GLN A 33 9.48 7.77 7.67
CA GLN A 33 9.89 8.54 6.50
C GLN A 33 11.30 9.14 6.65
N LEU A 34 11.58 9.75 7.79
CA LEU A 34 12.88 10.37 8.06
C LEU A 34 13.99 9.33 8.12
N GLU A 35 13.75 8.24 8.83
CA GLU A 35 14.74 7.18 9.04
C GLU A 35 15.02 6.34 7.78
N LEU A 36 14.00 6.11 6.95
CA LEU A 36 14.15 5.33 5.71
C LEU A 36 14.43 6.19 4.48
N GLY A 37 14.40 7.52 4.61
CA GLY A 37 14.61 8.44 3.48
C GLY A 37 13.50 8.36 2.42
N CYS A 38 12.28 7.99 2.78
CA CYS A 38 11.14 7.83 1.88
C CYS A 38 10.09 8.91 2.15
N ALA A 39 9.94 9.88 1.24
CA ALA A 39 8.97 10.96 1.42
C ALA A 39 7.53 10.52 1.06
N ALA A 40 6.55 10.97 1.84
CA ALA A 40 5.15 10.90 1.44
C ALA A 40 4.83 12.03 0.44
N ILE A 41 4.15 11.65 -0.65
CA ILE A 41 3.75 12.56 -1.73
C ILE A 41 2.27 12.91 -1.70
N GLY A 42 1.52 12.29 -0.82
CA GLY A 42 0.09 12.52 -0.68
C GLY A 42 -0.55 11.55 0.30
N GLY A 43 -1.85 11.65 0.40
CA GLY A 43 -2.61 10.78 1.27
C GLY A 43 -4.06 11.22 1.41
N LYS A 44 -4.76 10.56 2.32
CA LYS A 44 -6.16 10.82 2.65
C LYS A 44 -6.39 10.42 4.11
N ASP A 45 -7.08 11.25 4.83
CA ASP A 45 -7.51 10.96 6.20
C ASP A 45 -9.04 10.92 6.32
N SER A 46 -9.54 10.21 7.32
CA SER A 46 -10.95 10.17 7.69
C SER A 46 -11.07 10.03 9.21
N MET A 47 -11.73 11.00 9.81
CA MET A 47 -11.98 11.06 11.25
C MET A 47 -13.48 11.02 11.56
N SER A 48 -14.22 10.25 10.76
CA SER A 48 -15.67 10.10 10.85
C SER A 48 -16.12 8.63 10.80
N GLY A 49 -15.23 7.70 11.09
CA GLY A 49 -15.46 6.26 11.04
C GLY A 49 -16.25 5.74 12.24
N SER A 50 -17.40 6.36 12.56
CA SER A 50 -18.32 5.89 13.59
C SER A 50 -19.73 5.79 13.03
N PHE A 51 -20.39 4.69 13.33
CA PHE A 51 -21.80 4.47 13.05
C PHE A 51 -22.45 3.87 14.30
N GLU A 52 -23.31 4.64 14.96
CA GLU A 52 -23.88 4.32 16.26
C GLU A 52 -22.77 4.02 17.29
N ASP A 53 -22.70 2.80 17.82
CA ASP A 53 -21.71 2.31 18.76
C ASP A 53 -20.56 1.54 18.09
N ILE A 54 -20.57 1.42 16.77
CA ILE A 54 -19.48 0.80 15.99
C ILE A 54 -18.47 1.87 15.61
N HIS A 55 -17.21 1.61 15.91
CA HIS A 55 -16.09 2.51 15.60
C HIS A 55 -15.04 1.79 14.77
N VAL A 56 -14.53 2.45 13.71
CA VAL A 56 -13.37 1.94 12.99
C VAL A 56 -12.16 1.93 13.94
N PRO A 57 -11.39 0.84 13.99
CA PRO A 57 -10.16 0.83 14.76
C PRO A 57 -9.16 1.83 14.17
N PRO A 58 -8.28 2.44 14.99
CA PRO A 58 -7.21 3.29 14.50
C PRO A 58 -6.40 2.57 13.42
N THR A 59 -6.38 3.11 12.21
CA THR A 59 -5.78 2.45 11.05
C THR A 59 -4.93 3.43 10.27
N LEU A 60 -3.67 3.08 10.03
CA LEU A 60 -2.76 3.75 9.11
C LEU A 60 -2.35 2.76 8.00
N ILE A 61 -2.65 3.09 6.76
CA ILE A 61 -2.25 2.33 5.59
C ILE A 61 -1.18 3.11 4.84
N SER A 62 -0.04 2.48 4.59
CA SER A 62 1.02 3.06 3.76
C SER A 62 1.07 2.35 2.41
N PHE A 63 0.96 3.13 1.35
CA PHE A 63 1.23 2.69 -0.01
C PHE A 63 2.62 3.15 -0.40
N ALA A 64 3.44 2.23 -0.89
CA ALA A 64 4.77 2.54 -1.39
C ALA A 64 4.79 2.40 -2.92
N VAL A 65 5.34 3.41 -3.60
CA VAL A 65 5.50 3.41 -5.06
C VAL A 65 6.96 3.56 -5.41
N SER A 66 7.46 2.64 -6.22
CA SER A 66 8.83 2.65 -6.73
C SER A 66 8.88 2.05 -8.13
N THR A 67 10.01 2.16 -8.77
CA THR A 67 10.32 1.48 -10.03
C THR A 67 11.32 0.37 -9.80
N ALA A 68 11.12 -0.78 -10.45
CA ALA A 68 12.05 -1.90 -10.38
C ALA A 68 12.28 -2.49 -11.78
N LYS A 69 13.39 -3.23 -11.94
CA LYS A 69 13.59 -4.06 -13.12
C LYS A 69 12.70 -5.30 -13.02
N VAL A 70 11.99 -5.64 -14.09
CA VAL A 70 11.09 -6.80 -14.11
C VAL A 70 11.79 -8.09 -13.69
N ASN A 71 13.05 -8.27 -14.06
CA ASN A 71 13.83 -9.46 -13.70
C ASN A 71 14.16 -9.56 -12.19
N ASN A 72 13.98 -8.49 -11.43
CA ASN A 72 14.16 -8.47 -9.98
C ASN A 72 12.84 -8.63 -9.21
N VAL A 73 11.74 -8.92 -9.91
CA VAL A 73 10.45 -9.17 -9.27
C VAL A 73 10.36 -10.66 -8.94
N VAL A 74 10.20 -10.97 -7.67
CA VAL A 74 9.93 -12.32 -7.15
C VAL A 74 8.57 -12.35 -6.47
N THR A 75 7.93 -13.50 -6.48
CA THR A 75 6.63 -13.68 -5.82
C THR A 75 6.83 -14.31 -4.43
N ASP A 76 5.76 -14.48 -3.69
CA ASP A 76 5.81 -14.86 -2.28
C ASP A 76 5.58 -16.36 -2.01
N GLU A 77 5.14 -17.14 -3.01
CA GLU A 77 4.93 -18.58 -2.83
C GLU A 77 6.22 -19.41 -3.06
N PHE A 78 6.43 -20.48 -2.29
CA PHE A 78 7.51 -21.46 -2.51
C PHE A 78 7.48 -22.06 -3.91
N LYS A 79 8.64 -22.26 -4.53
CA LYS A 79 8.78 -22.66 -5.94
C LYS A 79 9.09 -24.13 -6.15
N ALA A 80 9.89 -24.73 -5.29
CA ALA A 80 10.30 -26.13 -5.44
C ALA A 80 10.55 -26.78 -4.08
N ALA A 81 10.38 -28.10 -3.99
CA ALA A 81 10.77 -28.87 -2.82
C ALA A 81 12.30 -29.04 -2.77
N GLY A 82 12.85 -29.09 -1.57
CA GLY A 82 14.29 -29.25 -1.31
C GLY A 82 15.07 -27.93 -1.24
N ASP A 83 14.44 -26.82 -1.54
CA ASP A 83 15.06 -25.49 -1.45
C ASP A 83 15.28 -25.05 0.00
N LYS A 84 16.26 -24.19 0.22
CA LYS A 84 16.61 -23.65 1.53
C LYS A 84 15.70 -22.47 1.87
N VAL A 85 15.30 -22.40 3.13
CA VAL A 85 14.43 -21.31 3.64
C VAL A 85 15.17 -20.56 4.72
N TYR A 86 15.26 -19.24 4.55
CA TYR A 86 15.97 -18.34 5.41
C TYR A 86 15.04 -17.32 6.08
N LEU A 87 15.42 -16.89 7.27
CA LEU A 87 14.83 -15.75 7.98
C LEU A 87 15.87 -14.64 8.09
N LEU A 88 15.55 -13.48 7.53
CA LEU A 88 16.31 -12.25 7.64
C LEU A 88 15.49 -11.25 8.46
N ALA A 89 15.91 -10.99 9.69
CA ALA A 89 15.16 -10.17 10.62
C ALA A 89 15.98 -8.99 11.13
N PRO A 90 15.36 -7.80 11.29
CA PRO A 90 16.00 -6.66 11.91
C PRO A 90 16.05 -6.78 13.42
N GLU A 91 16.88 -5.94 14.03
CA GLU A 91 16.97 -5.77 15.47
C GLU A 91 15.93 -4.77 15.99
N TYR A 92 15.49 -4.98 17.23
CA TYR A 92 14.61 -4.09 17.95
C TYR A 92 15.26 -3.68 19.26
N ASP A 93 14.99 -2.45 19.70
CA ASP A 93 15.44 -1.96 21.00
C ASP A 93 14.61 -2.54 22.16
N GLU A 94 14.97 -2.19 23.38
CA GLU A 94 14.30 -2.62 24.62
C GLU A 94 12.83 -2.17 24.73
N ASN A 95 12.44 -1.12 23.99
CA ASN A 95 11.08 -0.59 23.92
C ASN A 95 10.27 -1.25 22.77
N GLY A 96 10.86 -2.19 22.04
CA GLY A 96 10.23 -2.83 20.89
C GLY A 96 10.19 -1.95 19.64
N MET A 97 10.98 -0.87 19.60
CA MET A 97 11.11 -0.05 18.40
C MET A 97 12.22 -0.61 17.48
N PRO A 98 12.02 -0.56 16.17
CA PRO A 98 13.01 -1.05 15.23
C PRO A 98 14.29 -0.20 15.26
N VAL A 99 15.46 -0.85 15.21
CA VAL A 99 16.76 -0.17 15.02
C VAL A 99 16.92 0.16 13.54
N TYR A 100 16.61 1.39 13.16
CA TYR A 100 16.53 1.79 11.75
C TYR A 100 17.82 1.61 10.96
N GLU A 101 18.98 1.80 11.58
CA GLU A 101 20.27 1.51 10.92
C GLU A 101 20.37 0.03 10.53
N ASN A 102 19.92 -0.87 11.40
CA ASN A 102 19.91 -2.29 11.12
C ASN A 102 18.84 -2.65 10.07
N ILE A 103 17.64 -2.04 10.14
CA ILE A 103 16.60 -2.23 9.10
C ILE A 103 17.13 -1.86 7.71
N ARG A 104 17.85 -0.73 7.58
CA ARG A 104 18.42 -0.36 6.28
C ARG A 104 19.38 -1.43 5.77
N LYS A 105 20.24 -1.96 6.64
CA LYS A 105 21.16 -3.07 6.27
C LYS A 105 20.40 -4.32 5.83
N VAL A 106 19.31 -4.66 6.52
CA VAL A 106 18.44 -5.79 6.18
C VAL A 106 17.80 -5.59 4.79
N PHE A 107 17.28 -4.39 4.51
CA PHE A 107 16.63 -4.08 3.22
C PHE A 107 17.64 -4.07 2.06
N ASP A 108 18.78 -3.43 2.23
CA ASP A 108 19.86 -3.39 1.23
C ASP A 108 20.37 -4.81 0.91
N HIS A 109 20.50 -5.64 1.96
CA HIS A 109 20.92 -7.03 1.78
C HIS A 109 19.88 -7.86 1.03
N MET A 110 18.60 -7.71 1.37
CA MET A 110 17.52 -8.41 0.66
C MET A 110 17.45 -8.00 -0.81
N GLU A 111 17.56 -6.70 -1.10
CA GLU A 111 17.61 -6.19 -2.48
C GLU A 111 18.80 -6.79 -3.25
N SER A 112 19.97 -6.84 -2.63
CA SER A 112 21.17 -7.45 -3.23
C SER A 112 20.99 -8.94 -3.51
N LEU A 113 20.39 -9.68 -2.59
CA LEU A 113 20.08 -11.12 -2.78
C LEU A 113 19.10 -11.34 -3.93
N ILE A 114 18.04 -10.55 -4.03
CA ILE A 114 17.09 -10.61 -5.14
C ILE A 114 17.78 -10.27 -6.47
N ALA A 115 18.57 -9.20 -6.49
CA ALA A 115 19.30 -8.76 -7.69
C ALA A 115 20.33 -9.78 -8.17
N SER A 116 20.86 -10.62 -7.28
CA SER A 116 21.77 -11.72 -7.64
C SER A 116 21.09 -12.89 -8.35
N GLY A 117 19.76 -12.94 -8.36
CA GLY A 117 18.96 -14.01 -8.93
C GLY A 117 18.96 -15.31 -8.12
N LYS A 118 19.49 -15.30 -6.89
CA LYS A 118 19.57 -16.51 -6.04
C LYS A 118 18.31 -16.75 -5.21
N VAL A 119 17.49 -15.72 -5.04
CA VAL A 119 16.24 -15.79 -4.30
C VAL A 119 15.09 -16.10 -5.24
N LYS A 120 14.31 -17.13 -4.91
CA LYS A 120 13.17 -17.61 -5.71
C LYS A 120 11.84 -17.02 -5.25
N ALA A 121 11.67 -16.85 -3.94
CA ALA A 121 10.46 -16.34 -3.32
C ALA A 121 10.81 -15.53 -2.06
N VAL A 122 10.04 -14.50 -1.76
CA VAL A 122 10.20 -13.66 -0.56
C VAL A 122 8.84 -13.30 0.02
N TYR A 123 8.71 -13.43 1.32
CA TYR A 123 7.53 -12.97 2.09
C TYR A 123 7.96 -12.04 3.21
N THR A 124 7.27 -10.92 3.39
CA THR A 124 7.50 -10.00 4.52
C THR A 124 6.70 -10.42 5.74
N LEU A 125 7.32 -10.51 6.90
CA LEU A 125 6.61 -10.85 8.12
C LEU A 125 5.68 -9.72 8.55
N GLY A 126 4.45 -10.11 8.85
CA GLY A 126 3.41 -9.23 9.35
C GLY A 126 3.06 -9.48 10.82
N MET A 127 1.82 -9.16 11.16
CA MET A 127 1.29 -9.21 12.53
C MET A 127 1.32 -10.60 13.15
N LYS A 128 1.18 -11.68 12.36
CA LYS A 128 1.17 -13.07 12.84
C LYS A 128 2.50 -13.80 12.67
N GLY A 129 3.57 -13.05 12.34
CA GLY A 129 4.94 -13.51 12.38
C GLY A 129 5.30 -14.63 11.40
N LEU A 130 6.27 -15.44 11.79
CA LEU A 130 6.87 -16.48 10.97
C LEU A 130 5.87 -17.60 10.62
N GLY A 131 4.99 -17.98 11.54
CA GLY A 131 3.99 -19.02 11.30
C GLY A 131 3.02 -18.66 10.15
N GLU A 132 2.56 -17.40 10.11
CA GLU A 132 1.75 -16.90 8.99
C GLU A 132 2.52 -16.92 7.68
N ALA A 133 3.77 -16.46 7.68
CA ALA A 133 4.61 -16.40 6.50
C ALA A 133 4.81 -17.80 5.88
N LEU A 134 5.20 -18.79 6.68
CA LEU A 134 5.40 -20.16 6.22
C LEU A 134 4.13 -20.80 5.65
N CYS A 135 2.97 -20.60 6.32
CA CYS A 135 1.69 -21.06 5.79
C CYS A 135 1.38 -20.44 4.43
N LYS A 136 1.46 -19.12 4.30
CA LYS A 136 1.09 -18.40 3.08
C LYS A 136 2.04 -18.69 1.92
N MET A 137 3.34 -18.81 2.19
CA MET A 137 4.32 -19.21 1.18
C MET A 137 4.06 -20.63 0.67
N SER A 138 3.52 -21.50 1.51
CA SER A 138 3.16 -22.88 1.16
C SER A 138 1.89 -23.00 0.30
N PHE A 139 0.91 -22.09 0.46
CA PHE A 139 -0.42 -22.24 -0.13
C PHE A 139 -0.42 -22.22 -1.66
N GLY A 140 0.36 -21.34 -2.29
CA GLY A 140 0.30 -21.09 -3.73
C GLY A 140 0.60 -22.32 -4.58
N ASN A 141 1.74 -22.96 -4.34
CA ASN A 141 2.19 -24.13 -5.08
C ASN A 141 2.04 -25.46 -4.30
N ARG A 142 1.40 -25.42 -3.12
CA ARG A 142 1.19 -26.59 -2.26
C ARG A 142 2.49 -27.29 -1.86
N ILE A 143 3.51 -26.50 -1.55
CA ILE A 143 4.83 -26.96 -1.12
C ILE A 143 4.90 -26.83 0.40
N GLY A 144 5.32 -27.88 1.09
CA GLY A 144 5.46 -27.87 2.52
C GLY A 144 6.79 -27.28 3.00
N PHE A 145 6.97 -27.30 4.33
CA PHE A 145 8.20 -26.82 4.97
C PHE A 145 8.57 -27.71 6.16
N ALA A 146 9.86 -28.00 6.30
CA ALA A 146 10.42 -28.67 7.45
C ALA A 146 11.51 -27.81 8.11
N ALA A 147 11.32 -27.51 9.40
CA ALA A 147 12.32 -26.78 10.16
C ALA A 147 13.53 -27.66 10.47
N GLN A 148 14.74 -27.09 10.36
CA GLN A 148 15.99 -27.78 10.71
C GLN A 148 16.36 -27.64 12.20
N GLU A 149 15.73 -26.71 12.90
CA GLU A 149 15.93 -26.44 14.32
C GLU A 149 14.61 -26.04 15.00
N ASN A 150 14.62 -25.93 16.31
CA ASN A 150 13.48 -25.41 17.04
C ASN A 150 13.26 -23.91 16.74
N LEU A 151 12.11 -23.59 16.18
CA LEU A 151 11.68 -22.22 15.90
C LEU A 151 10.86 -21.69 17.07
N HIS A 152 11.31 -20.58 17.64
CA HIS A 152 10.62 -19.93 18.75
C HIS A 152 9.82 -18.72 18.27
N HIS A 153 8.80 -18.35 19.05
CA HIS A 153 8.01 -17.13 18.81
C HIS A 153 7.37 -17.06 17.41
N LEU A 154 6.88 -18.19 16.90
CA LEU A 154 6.29 -18.32 15.55
C LEU A 154 5.24 -17.24 15.22
N PHE A 155 4.50 -16.76 16.20
CA PHE A 155 3.41 -15.80 16.02
C PHE A 155 3.75 -14.38 16.55
N LYS A 156 5.02 -14.13 16.89
CA LYS A 156 5.45 -12.79 17.28
C LYS A 156 5.56 -11.89 16.06
N PRO A 157 4.96 -10.68 16.07
CA PRO A 157 5.19 -9.70 15.02
C PRO A 157 6.66 -9.33 14.89
N VAL A 158 7.20 -9.37 13.68
CA VAL A 158 8.58 -8.94 13.37
C VAL A 158 8.55 -8.11 12.08
N TYR A 159 8.14 -6.87 12.20
CA TYR A 159 8.02 -5.98 11.05
C TYR A 159 9.40 -5.67 10.43
N GLY A 160 9.48 -5.67 9.11
CA GLY A 160 10.75 -5.48 8.39
C GLY A 160 11.60 -6.74 8.27
N ALA A 161 11.11 -7.89 8.74
CA ALA A 161 11.74 -9.19 8.51
C ALA A 161 11.23 -9.84 7.22
N PHE A 162 12.07 -10.69 6.63
CA PHE A 162 11.78 -11.46 5.43
C PHE A 162 11.99 -12.94 5.66
N VAL A 163 11.08 -13.76 5.13
CA VAL A 163 11.34 -15.19 4.86
C VAL A 163 11.56 -15.34 3.37
N PHE A 164 12.60 -16.05 2.98
CA PHE A 164 12.88 -16.23 1.57
C PHE A 164 13.41 -17.63 1.25
N GLU A 165 13.17 -18.06 0.02
CA GLU A 165 13.56 -19.34 -0.55
C GLU A 165 14.76 -19.16 -1.49
N ALA A 166 15.73 -20.07 -1.41
CA ALA A 166 16.87 -20.15 -2.31
C ALA A 166 17.17 -21.61 -2.67
N SER A 167 17.59 -21.86 -3.92
CA SER A 167 17.89 -23.20 -4.40
C SER A 167 19.18 -23.79 -3.85
N GLU A 168 20.06 -22.95 -3.34
CA GLU A 168 21.38 -23.33 -2.82
C GLU A 168 21.63 -22.66 -1.46
N GLU A 169 22.64 -23.15 -0.77
CA GLU A 169 23.11 -22.51 0.45
C GLU A 169 23.78 -21.17 0.12
N LEU A 170 23.39 -20.13 0.83
CA LEU A 170 23.85 -18.77 0.59
C LEU A 170 24.85 -18.32 1.67
N ASP A 171 25.91 -17.63 1.25
CA ASP A 171 26.73 -16.82 2.13
C ASP A 171 25.97 -15.53 2.50
N THR A 172 25.33 -15.54 3.66
CA THR A 172 24.43 -14.49 4.13
C THR A 172 24.42 -14.45 5.66
N PHE A 173 24.10 -13.29 6.22
CA PHE A 173 23.80 -13.19 7.65
C PHE A 173 22.36 -13.54 8.01
N ALA A 174 21.54 -13.91 7.01
CA ALA A 174 20.21 -14.47 7.25
C ALA A 174 20.33 -15.87 7.88
N LYS A 175 19.41 -16.19 8.78
CA LYS A 175 19.38 -17.46 9.47
C LYS A 175 18.72 -18.53 8.59
N LEU A 176 19.41 -19.63 8.29
CA LEU A 176 18.80 -20.80 7.67
C LEU A 176 17.85 -21.45 8.71
N ILE A 177 16.56 -21.55 8.38
CA ILE A 177 15.53 -22.05 9.30
C ILE A 177 14.96 -23.41 8.91
N GLY A 178 15.19 -23.86 7.68
CA GLY A 178 14.68 -25.14 7.19
C GLY A 178 14.76 -25.30 5.70
N CYS A 179 13.99 -26.22 5.20
CA CYS A 179 13.85 -26.49 3.75
C CYS A 179 12.40 -26.73 3.38
N THR A 180 12.10 -26.51 2.12
CA THR A 180 10.82 -26.86 1.50
C THR A 180 10.69 -28.36 1.28
N THR A 181 9.47 -28.90 1.31
CA THR A 181 9.18 -30.33 1.17
C THR A 181 8.10 -30.60 0.13
N GLU A 182 8.09 -31.79 -0.47
CA GLU A 182 7.01 -32.23 -1.38
C GLU A 182 5.69 -32.45 -0.64
N GLU A 183 5.77 -32.91 0.63
CA GLU A 183 4.60 -33.12 1.46
C GLU A 183 3.99 -31.77 1.86
N TYR A 184 2.68 -31.62 1.63
CA TYR A 184 1.96 -30.38 1.94
C TYR A 184 1.66 -30.25 3.44
N THR A 185 2.73 -30.18 4.24
CA THR A 185 2.71 -30.09 5.71
C THR A 185 3.71 -29.06 6.22
N LEU A 186 3.49 -28.54 7.44
CA LEU A 186 4.52 -27.85 8.21
C LEU A 186 5.07 -28.78 9.28
N GLN A 187 6.36 -29.03 9.25
CA GLN A 187 7.08 -29.80 10.26
C GLN A 187 7.93 -28.86 11.10
N ILE A 188 7.47 -28.53 12.29
CA ILE A 188 8.11 -27.53 13.16
C ILE A 188 8.09 -28.05 14.61
N ASN A 189 9.24 -28.00 15.29
CA ASN A 189 9.39 -28.36 16.70
C ASN A 189 8.90 -29.79 17.06
N GLY A 190 9.04 -30.72 16.12
CA GLY A 190 8.58 -32.10 16.30
C GLY A 190 7.09 -32.32 16.02
N GLU A 191 6.36 -31.27 15.72
CA GLU A 191 4.95 -31.34 15.33
C GLU A 191 4.80 -31.30 13.81
N THR A 192 3.80 -32.01 13.29
CA THR A 192 3.42 -31.99 11.86
C THR A 192 2.00 -31.47 11.73
N VAL A 193 1.82 -30.43 10.94
CA VAL A 193 0.54 -29.76 10.74
C VAL A 193 0.13 -29.87 9.27
N ASP A 194 -1.10 -30.29 9.02
CA ASP A 194 -1.68 -30.38 7.68
C ASP A 194 -2.03 -28.99 7.14
N LEU A 195 -1.34 -28.57 6.10
CA LEU A 195 -1.56 -27.29 5.44
C LEU A 195 -2.90 -27.22 4.68
N GLN A 196 -3.43 -28.35 4.23
CA GLN A 196 -4.75 -28.40 3.59
C GLN A 196 -5.85 -27.93 4.56
N GLU A 197 -5.79 -28.39 5.81
CA GLU A 197 -6.74 -28.01 6.86
C GLU A 197 -6.61 -26.53 7.21
N ILE A 198 -5.37 -26.04 7.37
CA ILE A 198 -5.10 -24.62 7.68
C ILE A 198 -5.60 -23.71 6.55
N GLN A 199 -5.28 -24.03 5.30
CA GLN A 199 -5.71 -23.27 4.14
C GLN A 199 -7.24 -23.20 4.05
N GLN A 200 -7.94 -24.31 4.23
CA GLN A 200 -9.39 -24.34 4.21
C GLN A 200 -10.00 -23.43 5.30
N LYS A 201 -9.47 -23.48 6.51
CA LYS A 201 -9.92 -22.63 7.61
C LYS A 201 -9.67 -21.13 7.31
N TRP A 202 -8.50 -20.81 6.78
CA TRP A 202 -8.16 -19.44 6.41
C TRP A 202 -9.07 -18.91 5.30
N GLU A 203 -9.29 -19.67 4.26
CA GLU A 203 -10.13 -19.32 3.12
C GLU A 203 -11.62 -19.21 3.51
N ALA A 204 -12.09 -20.02 4.44
CA ALA A 204 -13.49 -20.01 4.87
C ALA A 204 -13.87 -18.80 5.76
N THR A 205 -12.92 -18.05 6.27
CA THR A 205 -13.16 -16.99 7.26
C THR A 205 -14.18 -15.96 6.79
N LEU A 206 -14.14 -15.53 5.54
CA LEU A 206 -15.05 -14.54 4.95
C LEU A 206 -16.05 -15.13 3.98
N GLU A 207 -16.03 -16.44 3.74
CA GLU A 207 -16.87 -17.11 2.74
C GLU A 207 -18.39 -16.80 2.88
N PRO A 208 -18.95 -16.69 4.11
CA PRO A 208 -20.38 -16.38 4.26
C PRO A 208 -20.79 -14.98 3.81
N VAL A 209 -19.86 -14.01 3.84
CA VAL A 209 -20.13 -12.59 3.52
C VAL A 209 -19.47 -12.15 2.22
N TYR A 210 -18.38 -12.79 1.85
CA TYR A 210 -17.63 -12.52 0.62
C TYR A 210 -17.08 -13.82 0.02
N PRO A 211 -17.88 -14.55 -0.74
CA PRO A 211 -17.46 -15.84 -1.28
C PRO A 211 -16.32 -15.69 -2.29
N ARG A 212 -15.32 -16.57 -2.20
CA ARG A 212 -14.16 -16.61 -3.10
C ARG A 212 -14.56 -16.91 -4.56
N ILE A 213 -15.55 -17.75 -4.71
CA ILE A 213 -16.08 -18.13 -6.02
C ILE A 213 -17.51 -17.66 -6.11
N THR A 214 -17.77 -16.65 -6.92
CA THR A 214 -19.13 -16.26 -7.27
C THR A 214 -19.68 -17.21 -8.32
N LYS A 215 -20.95 -17.56 -8.19
CA LYS A 215 -21.63 -18.29 -9.28
C LYS A 215 -21.59 -17.42 -10.52
N ALA A 216 -20.96 -17.90 -11.57
CA ALA A 216 -21.00 -17.21 -12.85
C ALA A 216 -22.46 -17.00 -13.26
N PRO A 217 -22.86 -15.81 -13.74
CA PRO A 217 -24.18 -15.62 -14.29
C PRO A 217 -24.38 -16.61 -15.44
N GLN A 218 -25.53 -17.29 -15.46
CA GLN A 218 -25.88 -18.22 -16.55
C GLN A 218 -26.14 -17.48 -17.87
N GLU A 219 -26.32 -16.16 -17.79
CA GLU A 219 -26.57 -15.32 -18.94
C GLU A 219 -25.27 -14.82 -19.56
N THR A 220 -25.21 -14.80 -20.87
CA THR A 220 -24.09 -14.20 -21.61
C THR A 220 -24.06 -12.71 -21.31
N VAL A 221 -22.95 -12.24 -20.73
CA VAL A 221 -22.77 -10.81 -20.49
C VAL A 221 -22.67 -10.09 -21.83
N PRO A 222 -23.58 -9.16 -22.14
CA PRO A 222 -23.55 -8.46 -23.42
C PRO A 222 -22.30 -7.57 -23.51
N THR A 223 -21.61 -7.65 -24.62
CA THR A 223 -20.48 -6.77 -24.91
C THR A 223 -21.01 -5.48 -25.56
N TYR A 224 -20.83 -4.36 -24.86
CA TYR A 224 -21.22 -3.05 -25.37
C TYR A 224 -20.01 -2.40 -26.05
N ASN A 225 -20.09 -2.23 -27.38
CA ASN A 225 -19.12 -1.46 -28.13
C ASN A 225 -19.76 -0.13 -28.53
N TYR A 226 -19.32 0.97 -27.94
CA TYR A 226 -19.72 2.29 -28.36
C TYR A 226 -18.93 2.70 -29.60
N GLN A 227 -19.62 2.84 -30.73
CA GLN A 227 -19.08 3.47 -31.92
C GLN A 227 -19.66 4.88 -32.05
N CYS A 228 -18.80 5.87 -31.90
CA CYS A 228 -19.21 7.27 -32.14
C CYS A 228 -19.32 7.50 -33.61
N VAL A 229 -20.53 7.53 -34.14
CA VAL A 229 -20.83 7.78 -35.55
C VAL A 229 -20.67 9.28 -35.88
N GLU A 230 -21.01 10.14 -34.95
CA GLU A 230 -20.84 11.59 -35.05
C GLU A 230 -20.34 12.21 -33.77
N ARG A 231 -19.23 12.95 -33.81
CA ARG A 231 -18.84 13.82 -32.71
C ARG A 231 -19.68 15.10 -32.76
N LYS A 232 -20.57 15.25 -31.78
CA LYS A 232 -21.28 16.53 -31.60
C LYS A 232 -20.24 17.60 -31.28
N THR A 233 -20.12 18.59 -32.17
CA THR A 233 -19.30 19.77 -31.93
C THR A 233 -20.15 20.90 -31.36
N SER A 234 -19.59 21.73 -30.49
CA SER A 234 -20.28 22.93 -30.01
C SER A 234 -20.68 23.85 -31.18
N SER A 235 -21.90 24.39 -31.10
CA SER A 235 -22.35 25.43 -32.01
C SER A 235 -21.57 26.75 -31.84
N ILE A 236 -21.04 26.95 -30.60
CA ILE A 236 -20.21 28.10 -30.27
C ILE A 236 -18.74 27.65 -30.42
N LYS A 237 -18.03 28.22 -31.38
CA LYS A 237 -16.62 27.94 -31.62
C LYS A 237 -15.80 29.13 -31.13
N LEU A 238 -15.01 28.89 -30.07
CA LEU A 238 -14.04 29.84 -29.54
C LEU A 238 -12.64 29.31 -29.86
N ALA A 239 -11.77 30.20 -30.33
CA ALA A 239 -10.37 29.84 -30.62
C ALA A 239 -9.64 29.37 -29.36
N GLN A 240 -9.96 29.95 -28.21
CA GLN A 240 -9.43 29.58 -26.90
C GLN A 240 -10.52 29.72 -25.84
N PRO A 241 -11.23 28.64 -25.50
CA PRO A 241 -12.22 28.66 -24.43
C PRO A 241 -11.56 28.89 -23.09
N ARG A 242 -12.28 29.55 -22.17
CA ARG A 242 -11.84 29.79 -20.79
C ARG A 242 -12.65 28.93 -19.83
N VAL A 243 -11.99 28.41 -18.79
CA VAL A 243 -12.61 27.64 -17.72
C VAL A 243 -12.28 28.28 -16.38
N LEU A 244 -13.29 28.56 -15.58
CA LEU A 244 -13.16 28.99 -14.20
C LEU A 244 -13.11 27.76 -13.30
N ILE A 245 -12.07 27.65 -12.46
CA ILE A 245 -11.88 26.59 -11.46
C ILE A 245 -12.03 27.23 -10.08
N PRO A 246 -13.21 27.17 -9.43
CA PRO A 246 -13.39 27.70 -8.11
C PRO A 246 -12.73 26.80 -7.06
N VAL A 247 -11.97 27.39 -6.17
CA VAL A 247 -11.28 26.71 -5.06
C VAL A 247 -11.84 27.20 -3.75
N PHE A 248 -12.48 26.31 -3.02
CA PHE A 248 -13.00 26.55 -1.68
C PHE A 248 -12.05 25.97 -0.63
N PRO A 249 -12.16 26.32 0.66
CA PRO A 249 -11.42 25.63 1.73
C PRO A 249 -11.66 24.12 1.67
N GLY A 250 -10.59 23.32 1.56
CA GLY A 250 -10.65 21.86 1.40
C GLY A 250 -10.79 21.35 -0.03
N THR A 251 -10.83 22.20 -1.06
CA THR A 251 -10.77 21.77 -2.46
C THR A 251 -9.39 21.19 -2.78
N ASN A 252 -9.40 20.09 -3.54
CA ASN A 252 -8.20 19.41 -4.05
C ASN A 252 -8.23 19.33 -5.58
N CYS A 253 -7.07 19.01 -6.18
CA CYS A 253 -6.91 18.75 -7.61
C CYS A 253 -7.17 19.96 -8.54
N GLU A 254 -7.17 21.18 -8.04
CA GLU A 254 -7.34 22.39 -8.85
C GLU A 254 -6.21 22.55 -9.86
N TYR A 255 -4.98 22.22 -9.49
CA TYR A 255 -3.81 22.28 -10.37
C TYR A 255 -3.85 21.20 -11.45
N ASP A 256 -4.23 19.97 -11.10
CA ASP A 256 -4.38 18.87 -12.04
C ASP A 256 -5.48 19.15 -13.05
N THR A 257 -6.60 19.72 -12.59
CA THR A 257 -7.71 20.17 -13.43
C THR A 257 -7.25 21.26 -14.39
N ALA A 258 -6.48 22.23 -13.90
CA ALA A 258 -5.92 23.29 -14.74
C ALA A 258 -4.97 22.72 -15.80
N GLN A 259 -4.11 21.78 -15.44
CA GLN A 259 -3.21 21.12 -16.40
C GLN A 259 -3.98 20.28 -17.45
N ALA A 260 -5.05 19.62 -17.08
CA ALA A 260 -5.91 18.91 -18.02
C ALA A 260 -6.57 19.87 -19.01
N CYS A 261 -7.06 21.02 -18.53
CA CYS A 261 -7.62 22.08 -19.37
C CYS A 261 -6.58 22.63 -20.38
N LEU A 262 -5.36 22.91 -19.90
CA LEU A 262 -4.27 23.38 -20.77
C LEU A 262 -3.93 22.38 -21.87
N ARG A 263 -3.85 21.08 -21.54
CA ARG A 263 -3.63 20.02 -22.54
C ARG A 263 -4.74 19.92 -23.57
N ALA A 264 -5.96 20.28 -23.19
CA ALA A 264 -7.12 20.33 -24.09
C ALA A 264 -7.21 21.65 -24.89
N GLY A 265 -6.24 22.57 -24.78
CA GLY A 265 -6.28 23.88 -25.46
C GLY A 265 -7.21 24.90 -24.80
N ILE A 266 -7.61 24.69 -23.57
CA ILE A 266 -8.51 25.54 -22.78
C ILE A 266 -7.66 26.40 -21.84
N GLN A 267 -8.03 27.67 -21.66
CA GLN A 267 -7.38 28.59 -20.72
C GLN A 267 -8.03 28.45 -19.33
N PRO A 268 -7.37 27.80 -18.34
CA PRO A 268 -7.90 27.71 -16.99
C PRO A 268 -7.63 28.97 -16.17
N GLU A 269 -8.56 29.30 -15.28
CA GLU A 269 -8.44 30.34 -14.29
C GLU A 269 -8.79 29.77 -12.91
N ILE A 270 -7.79 29.60 -12.04
CA ILE A 270 -8.00 29.14 -10.65
C ILE A 270 -8.40 30.35 -9.82
N VAL A 271 -9.55 30.24 -9.16
CA VAL A 271 -10.13 31.31 -8.36
C VAL A 271 -10.41 30.83 -6.95
N VAL A 272 -9.63 31.33 -5.97
CA VAL A 272 -9.87 31.02 -4.55
C VAL A 272 -11.11 31.76 -4.07
N VAL A 273 -12.11 31.01 -3.61
CA VAL A 273 -13.37 31.54 -3.11
C VAL A 273 -13.38 31.46 -1.59
N ARG A 274 -13.42 32.61 -0.94
CA ARG A 274 -13.57 32.69 0.53
C ARG A 274 -15.06 32.67 0.85
N ASN A 275 -15.55 31.54 1.32
CA ASN A 275 -16.98 31.31 1.62
C ASN A 275 -17.32 31.45 3.09
N LEU A 276 -16.54 32.24 3.85
CA LEU A 276 -16.73 32.43 5.31
C LEU A 276 -17.96 33.28 5.65
N SER A 277 -18.43 34.11 4.71
CA SER A 277 -19.66 34.88 4.85
C SER A 277 -20.27 35.22 3.51
N THR A 278 -21.56 35.54 3.48
CA THR A 278 -22.29 36.04 2.28
C THR A 278 -21.67 37.30 1.70
N ASP A 279 -21.15 38.19 2.55
CA ASP A 279 -20.51 39.45 2.12
C ASP A 279 -19.18 39.19 1.40
N LEU A 280 -18.38 38.22 1.86
CA LEU A 280 -17.13 37.83 1.20
C LEU A 280 -17.38 37.17 -0.17
N LEU A 281 -18.48 36.44 -0.32
CA LEU A 281 -18.91 35.91 -1.61
C LEU A 281 -19.39 37.01 -2.57
N ALA A 282 -20.13 37.99 -2.05
CA ALA A 282 -20.66 39.11 -2.82
C ALA A 282 -19.56 40.07 -3.30
N GLN A 283 -18.58 40.37 -2.47
CA GLN A 283 -17.44 41.24 -2.81
C GLN A 283 -16.64 40.75 -3.98
N ARG A 284 -16.59 39.45 -4.23
CA ARG A 284 -15.83 38.88 -5.32
C ARG A 284 -16.52 38.93 -6.68
N ASN A 285 -17.85 39.01 -6.70
CA ASN A 285 -18.60 39.21 -7.95
C ASN A 285 -18.35 40.63 -8.54
N SER A 286 -17.76 41.55 -7.75
CA SER A 286 -17.41 42.89 -8.15
C SER A 286 -15.93 43.11 -8.47
N MET A 287 -15.06 42.10 -8.30
CA MET A 287 -13.64 42.21 -8.65
C MET A 287 -13.42 42.01 -10.16
N PRO A 288 -12.60 42.83 -10.82
CA PRO A 288 -12.18 42.56 -12.18
C PRO A 288 -11.39 41.26 -12.22
N PRO A 289 -11.45 40.50 -13.32
CA PRO A 289 -10.70 39.26 -13.45
C PRO A 289 -9.21 39.52 -13.20
N PRO A 290 -8.53 38.64 -12.40
CA PRO A 290 -7.11 38.80 -12.14
C PRO A 290 -6.33 38.78 -13.45
N THR A 291 -5.39 39.69 -13.60
CA THR A 291 -4.46 39.70 -14.72
C THR A 291 -3.68 38.37 -14.73
N PRO A 292 -3.53 37.71 -15.88
CA PRO A 292 -2.82 36.46 -15.97
C PRO A 292 -1.38 36.62 -15.50
N ARG A 293 -1.02 36.00 -14.39
CA ARG A 293 0.41 35.84 -14.05
C ARG A 293 0.97 34.69 -14.90
N PRO A 294 2.10 34.89 -15.60
CA PRO A 294 2.74 33.80 -16.32
C PRO A 294 3.17 32.72 -15.29
N TRP A 295 2.79 31.47 -15.57
CA TRP A 295 3.22 30.33 -14.78
C TRP A 295 4.74 30.18 -14.80
N PRO A 296 5.39 29.88 -13.66
CA PRO A 296 6.79 29.50 -13.68
C PRO A 296 6.96 28.30 -14.63
N ARG A 297 7.77 28.44 -15.66
CA ARG A 297 8.14 27.29 -16.50
C ARG A 297 8.92 26.32 -15.63
N LEU A 298 8.36 25.15 -15.34
CA LEU A 298 9.12 24.05 -14.81
C LEU A 298 10.23 23.73 -15.81
N ARG A 299 11.47 23.96 -15.44
CA ARG A 299 12.62 23.54 -16.26
C ARG A 299 12.63 22.02 -16.25
N PRO A 300 12.72 21.36 -17.42
CA PRO A 300 12.98 19.92 -17.44
C PRO A 300 14.34 19.69 -16.80
N LYS A 301 14.40 18.75 -15.84
CA LYS A 301 15.65 18.18 -15.32
C LYS A 301 16.07 17.03 -16.21
#